data_2ee05c6677c4857124f5edd1e1fae8af
#
_entry.id   2ee05c6677c4857124f5edd1e1fae8af
#
_cell.length_a   1.000
_cell.length_b   1.000
_cell.length_c   1.000
_cell.angle_alpha   90.00
_cell.angle_beta   90.00
_cell.angle_gamma   90.00
#
_symmetry.space_group_name_H-M   'P 1'
#
loop_
_entity.id
_entity.type
_entity.pdbx_description
1 polymer ?
#
loop_
_entity_poly.entity_id
_entity_poly.type
_entity_poly.pdbx_seq_one_letter_code
_entity_poly.pdbx_strand_id
1 'polypeptide(L)'
;LRRQRQTCIRARSEAAREVAVELYSMTKSFSMAGWRVAFLVGRRDVVGALAKLKSYLDYGTFQPIQIAATVTLNEATEFPQEISAVYESRRDALYDGLQRIGWDIHKPGGTMFAWARIPEPYRDMGSIEFATHLVEECDVAVSPGVGFGPGGDEFVRFALIENEHRIGQAVRGLRRGLTRLG
;
A
#
# COMPACT_ATOMS: atom_id res chain seq x y z
N LEU A 1 -7.98 10.16 -13.87
CA LEU A 1 -7.86 11.55 -13.40
C LEU A 1 -8.94 11.96 -12.38
N ARG A 2 -10.18 11.45 -12.44
CA ARG A 2 -11.24 11.80 -11.48
C ARG A 2 -11.10 11.15 -10.10
N ARG A 3 -10.47 9.97 -9.97
CA ARG A 3 -10.36 9.23 -8.70
C ARG A 3 -9.30 9.79 -7.75
N GLN A 4 -8.21 10.36 -8.24
CA GLN A 4 -7.16 10.96 -7.40
C GLN A 4 -7.57 12.29 -6.74
N ARG A 5 -8.57 12.99 -7.27
CA ARG A 5 -9.06 14.26 -6.68
C ARG A 5 -9.90 14.08 -5.40
N GLN A 6 -10.28 12.87 -5.04
CA GLN A 6 -11.19 12.65 -3.90
C GLN A 6 -10.49 12.46 -2.55
N THR A 7 -9.18 12.31 -2.52
CA THR A 7 -8.43 12.03 -1.28
C THR A 7 -8.03 13.27 -0.49
N CYS A 8 -7.97 14.43 -1.12
CA CYS A 8 -7.57 15.67 -0.43
C CYS A 8 -8.78 16.29 0.30
N ILE A 9 -8.89 16.05 1.60
CA ILE A 9 -9.96 16.59 2.45
C ILE A 9 -9.98 18.12 2.42
N ARG A 10 -8.81 18.78 2.43
CA ARG A 10 -8.67 20.22 2.39
C ARG A 10 -9.22 20.87 1.11
N ALA A 11 -9.21 20.14 0.00
CA ALA A 11 -9.72 20.63 -1.27
C ALA A 11 -11.26 20.62 -1.37
N ARG A 12 -11.95 20.00 -0.39
CA ARG A 12 -13.41 19.81 -0.44
C ARG A 12 -14.21 21.04 -0.03
N SER A 13 -13.72 21.83 0.91
CA SER A 13 -14.39 23.07 1.37
C SER A 13 -13.40 24.01 2.03
N GLU A 14 -13.78 25.28 2.16
CA GLU A 14 -13.01 26.30 2.86
C GLU A 14 -12.89 25.97 4.36
N ALA A 15 -13.97 25.54 4.99
CA ALA A 15 -13.96 25.10 6.38
C ALA A 15 -13.00 23.92 6.62
N ALA A 16 -12.88 22.99 5.67
CA ALA A 16 -11.92 21.92 5.77
C ALA A 16 -10.47 22.44 5.71
N ARG A 17 -10.19 23.49 4.95
CA ARG A 17 -8.84 24.11 4.91
C ARG A 17 -8.44 24.74 6.22
N GLU A 18 -9.38 25.25 6.98
CA GLU A 18 -9.12 25.90 8.29
C GLU A 18 -8.83 24.91 9.41
N VAL A 19 -9.40 23.70 9.35
CA VAL A 19 -9.31 22.71 10.45
C VAL A 19 -8.44 21.51 10.12
N ALA A 20 -8.19 21.21 8.86
CA ALA A 20 -7.51 20.00 8.44
C ALA A 20 -6.02 20.23 8.20
N VAL A 21 -5.27 19.13 8.37
CA VAL A 21 -3.90 18.96 7.88
C VAL A 21 -3.83 17.74 6.99
N GLU A 22 -2.88 17.74 6.06
CA GLU A 22 -2.58 16.62 5.20
C GLU A 22 -1.13 16.20 5.38
N LEU A 23 -0.94 14.92 5.70
CA LEU A 23 0.36 14.31 5.74
C LEU A 23 0.61 13.60 4.40
N TYR A 24 1.55 14.10 3.63
CA TYR A 24 1.91 13.54 2.34
C TYR A 24 3.25 12.81 2.42
N SER A 25 3.25 11.51 2.13
CA SER A 25 4.46 10.70 2.09
C SER A 25 4.91 10.48 0.65
N MET A 26 6.17 10.71 0.36
CA MET A 26 6.78 10.44 -0.94
C MET A 26 7.12 8.95 -1.14
N THR A 27 6.97 8.14 -0.09
CA THR A 27 7.26 6.71 -0.08
C THR A 27 6.58 5.95 -1.20
N LYS A 28 5.30 6.24 -1.48
CA LYS A 28 4.49 5.49 -2.45
C LYS A 28 4.43 6.17 -3.80
N SER A 29 4.06 7.46 -3.82
CA SER A 29 3.86 8.21 -5.06
C SER A 29 5.14 8.39 -5.88
N PHE A 30 6.30 8.43 -5.22
CA PHE A 30 7.60 8.63 -5.86
C PHE A 30 8.60 7.48 -5.63
N SER A 31 8.12 6.33 -5.13
CA SER A 31 8.98 5.17 -4.82
C SER A 31 10.16 5.47 -3.89
N MET A 32 10.01 6.47 -3.01
CA MET A 32 11.05 6.95 -2.10
C MET A 32 10.95 6.30 -0.71
N ALA A 33 10.71 4.99 -0.64
CA ALA A 33 10.50 4.29 0.63
C ALA A 33 11.71 4.38 1.57
N GLY A 34 12.93 4.16 1.09
CA GLY A 34 14.17 4.21 1.86
C GLY A 34 14.58 5.62 2.29
N TRP A 35 14.08 6.66 1.65
CA TRP A 35 14.42 8.05 1.93
C TRP A 35 13.77 8.59 3.20
N ARG A 36 12.72 7.96 3.71
CA ARG A 36 12.00 8.35 4.93
C ARG A 36 11.56 9.80 4.97
N VAL A 37 10.98 10.30 3.88
CA VAL A 37 10.56 11.70 3.71
C VAL A 37 9.06 11.82 3.50
N ALA A 38 8.47 12.74 4.25
CA ALA A 38 7.07 13.14 4.17
C ALA A 38 6.98 14.62 4.59
N PHE A 39 5.88 15.27 4.27
CA PHE A 39 5.61 16.63 4.69
C PHE A 39 4.17 16.81 5.17
N LEU A 40 3.98 17.71 6.10
CA LEU A 40 2.68 18.11 6.63
C LEU A 40 2.33 19.50 6.11
N VAL A 41 1.15 19.63 5.53
CA VAL A 41 0.60 20.91 5.08
C VAL A 41 -0.78 21.14 5.69
N GLY A 42 -1.10 22.39 6.00
CA GLY A 42 -2.43 22.70 6.46
C GLY A 42 -2.47 23.74 7.56
N ARG A 43 -3.31 23.52 8.54
CA ARG A 43 -3.56 24.42 9.65
C ARG A 43 -2.27 24.86 10.33
N ARG A 44 -2.05 26.18 10.40
CA ARG A 44 -0.77 26.79 10.79
C ARG A 44 -0.31 26.38 12.19
N ASP A 45 -1.20 26.34 13.17
CA ASP A 45 -0.89 25.99 14.55
C ASP A 45 -0.42 24.54 14.70
N VAL A 46 -1.05 23.60 13.95
CA VAL A 46 -0.64 22.19 13.93
C VAL A 46 0.71 22.02 13.23
N VAL A 47 0.92 22.67 12.09
CA VAL A 47 2.21 22.67 11.39
C VAL A 47 3.30 23.28 12.26
N GLY A 48 3.01 24.40 12.94
CA GLY A 48 3.94 25.04 13.87
C GLY A 48 4.28 24.17 15.10
N ALA A 49 3.29 23.47 15.64
CA ALA A 49 3.52 22.51 16.74
C ALA A 49 4.43 21.35 16.30
N LEU A 50 4.21 20.80 15.09
CA LEU A 50 5.09 19.77 14.54
C LEU A 50 6.51 20.29 14.33
N ALA A 51 6.68 21.50 13.77
CA ALA A 51 7.99 22.11 13.57
C ALA A 51 8.74 22.29 14.90
N LYS A 52 8.05 22.78 15.94
CA LYS A 52 8.61 22.90 17.29
C LYS A 52 9.00 21.54 17.87
N LEU A 53 8.14 20.53 17.75
CA LEU A 53 8.44 19.17 18.22
C LEU A 53 9.68 18.60 17.52
N LYS A 54 9.75 18.71 16.19
CA LYS A 54 10.90 18.22 15.38
C LYS A 54 12.22 18.91 15.73
N SER A 55 12.21 20.17 16.12
CA SER A 55 13.43 20.87 16.54
C SER A 55 14.10 20.25 17.77
N TYR A 56 13.37 19.46 18.56
CA TYR A 56 13.91 18.71 19.71
C TYR A 56 14.15 17.23 19.42
N LEU A 57 13.35 16.64 18.52
CA LEU A 57 13.44 15.20 18.25
C LEU A 57 14.58 14.83 17.29
N ASP A 58 14.75 15.56 16.21
CA ASP A 58 15.66 15.19 15.12
C ASP A 58 16.48 16.37 14.58
N TYR A 59 16.36 17.54 15.18
CA TYR A 59 17.04 18.79 14.75
C TYR A 59 16.78 19.17 13.28
N GLY A 60 15.89 18.46 12.61
CA GLY A 60 15.52 18.63 11.21
C GLY A 60 15.91 17.43 10.33
N THR A 61 15.28 17.36 9.19
CA THR A 61 15.57 16.32 8.20
C THR A 61 16.88 16.61 7.48
N PHE A 62 17.70 15.60 7.21
CA PHE A 62 18.95 15.71 6.48
C PHE A 62 18.76 16.46 5.15
N GLN A 63 19.52 17.55 4.96
CA GLN A 63 19.32 18.50 3.87
C GLN A 63 19.30 17.87 2.46
N PRO A 64 20.19 16.94 2.09
CA PRO A 64 20.13 16.29 0.79
C PRO A 64 18.81 15.59 0.50
N ILE A 65 18.15 15.01 1.52
CA ILE A 65 16.81 14.40 1.36
C ILE A 65 15.76 15.48 1.07
N GLN A 66 15.86 16.65 1.72
CA GLN A 66 14.94 17.76 1.45
C GLN A 66 15.11 18.30 0.03
N ILE A 67 16.36 18.42 -0.43
CA ILE A 67 16.68 18.84 -1.80
C ILE A 67 16.13 17.82 -2.79
N ALA A 68 16.39 16.52 -2.60
CA ALA A 68 15.88 15.46 -3.45
C ALA A 68 14.34 15.47 -3.52
N ALA A 69 13.66 15.65 -2.38
CA ALA A 69 12.21 15.77 -2.33
C ALA A 69 11.70 16.99 -3.12
N THR A 70 12.39 18.13 -2.99
CA THR A 70 12.05 19.37 -3.71
C THR A 70 12.21 19.18 -5.23
N VAL A 71 13.33 18.62 -5.66
CA VAL A 71 13.59 18.31 -7.10
C VAL A 71 12.51 17.35 -7.62
N THR A 72 12.24 16.27 -6.88
CA THR A 72 11.23 15.27 -7.26
C THR A 72 9.84 15.89 -7.42
N LEU A 73 9.42 16.75 -6.51
CA LEU A 73 8.11 17.42 -6.57
C LEU A 73 7.99 18.39 -7.74
N ASN A 74 9.08 19.03 -8.15
CA ASN A 74 9.08 20.03 -9.22
C ASN A 74 9.32 19.43 -10.61
N GLU A 75 10.16 18.39 -10.71
CA GLU A 75 10.66 17.89 -11.99
C GLU A 75 10.10 16.50 -12.37
N ALA A 76 9.62 15.71 -11.40
CA ALA A 76 9.09 14.37 -11.65
C ALA A 76 7.56 14.30 -11.48
N THR A 77 6.84 15.30 -11.98
CA THR A 77 5.39 15.46 -11.78
C THR A 77 4.55 14.33 -12.40
N GLU A 78 5.03 13.70 -13.44
CA GLU A 78 4.35 12.58 -14.14
C GLU A 78 4.63 11.21 -13.50
N PHE A 79 5.71 11.09 -12.73
CA PHE A 79 6.13 9.81 -12.14
C PHE A 79 5.03 9.12 -11.29
N PRO A 80 4.20 9.82 -10.49
CA PRO A 80 3.09 9.17 -9.78
C PRO A 80 2.09 8.46 -10.69
N GLN A 81 1.90 8.97 -11.91
CA GLN A 81 1.03 8.34 -12.89
C GLN A 81 1.68 7.12 -13.53
N GLU A 82 2.96 7.20 -13.85
CA GLU A 82 3.74 6.09 -14.39
C GLU A 82 3.80 4.91 -13.40
N ILE A 83 4.15 5.16 -12.14
CA ILE A 83 4.20 4.11 -11.12
C ILE A 83 2.82 3.54 -10.80
N SER A 84 1.77 4.36 -10.90
CA SER A 84 0.39 3.90 -10.73
C SER A 84 -0.01 2.89 -11.82
N ALA A 85 0.39 3.12 -13.07
CA ALA A 85 0.14 2.20 -14.18
C ALA A 85 0.87 0.85 -13.98
N VAL A 86 2.09 0.87 -13.45
CA VAL A 86 2.84 -0.35 -13.09
C VAL A 86 2.09 -1.15 -12.03
N TYR A 87 1.62 -0.51 -10.96
CA TYR A 87 0.86 -1.21 -9.92
C TYR A 87 -0.52 -1.67 -10.40
N GLU A 88 -1.13 -0.97 -11.33
CA GLU A 88 -2.37 -1.40 -11.97
C GLU A 88 -2.19 -2.70 -12.74
N SER A 89 -1.14 -2.80 -13.57
CA SER A 89 -0.78 -4.01 -14.31
C SER A 89 -0.53 -5.20 -13.36
N ARG A 90 0.24 -4.99 -12.30
CA ARG A 90 0.52 -6.02 -11.29
C ARG A 90 -0.71 -6.46 -10.52
N ARG A 91 -1.58 -5.51 -10.17
CA ARG A 91 -2.88 -5.79 -9.55
C ARG A 91 -3.72 -6.70 -10.44
N ASP A 92 -3.80 -6.36 -11.71
CA ASP A 92 -4.62 -7.10 -12.67
C ASP A 92 -4.05 -8.51 -12.88
N ALA A 93 -2.74 -8.66 -12.98
CA ALA A 93 -2.08 -9.97 -13.04
C ALA A 93 -2.37 -10.85 -11.82
N LEU A 94 -2.33 -10.28 -10.59
CA LEU A 94 -2.69 -11.00 -9.37
C LEU A 94 -4.18 -11.35 -9.34
N TYR A 95 -5.04 -10.36 -9.56
CA TYR A 95 -6.49 -10.53 -9.52
C TYR A 95 -6.95 -11.63 -10.49
N ASP A 96 -6.57 -11.53 -11.77
CA ASP A 96 -6.95 -12.50 -12.79
C ASP A 96 -6.34 -13.88 -12.49
N GLY A 97 -5.15 -13.90 -11.90
CA GLY A 97 -4.50 -15.13 -11.47
C GLY A 97 -5.28 -15.85 -10.36
N LEU A 98 -5.68 -15.11 -9.33
CA LEU A 98 -6.46 -15.65 -8.20
C LEU A 98 -7.85 -16.09 -8.62
N GLN A 99 -8.53 -15.33 -9.49
CA GLN A 99 -9.83 -15.72 -10.06
C GLN A 99 -9.74 -17.06 -10.79
N ARG A 100 -8.70 -17.29 -11.59
CA ARG A 100 -8.52 -18.56 -12.34
C ARG A 100 -8.30 -19.78 -11.45
N ILE A 101 -7.83 -19.59 -10.21
CA ILE A 101 -7.65 -20.70 -9.25
C ILE A 101 -8.83 -20.82 -8.27
N GLY A 102 -9.91 -20.06 -8.46
CA GLY A 102 -11.09 -20.10 -7.61
C GLY A 102 -11.00 -19.27 -6.32
N TRP A 103 -9.95 -18.44 -6.17
CA TRP A 103 -9.84 -17.53 -5.02
C TRP A 103 -10.41 -16.17 -5.36
N ASP A 104 -11.67 -15.97 -5.03
CA ASP A 104 -12.35 -14.69 -5.27
C ASP A 104 -11.89 -13.64 -4.25
N ILE A 105 -11.43 -12.50 -4.77
CA ILE A 105 -11.03 -11.34 -3.96
C ILE A 105 -11.67 -10.06 -4.49
N HIS A 106 -11.86 -9.09 -3.62
CA HIS A 106 -12.22 -7.75 -4.08
C HIS A 106 -11.07 -7.12 -4.88
N LYS A 107 -11.35 -6.69 -6.13
CA LYS A 107 -10.35 -6.00 -6.96
C LYS A 107 -10.05 -4.60 -6.38
N PRO A 108 -8.82 -4.32 -5.88
CA PRO A 108 -8.52 -3.02 -5.32
C PRO A 108 -8.64 -1.90 -6.35
N GLY A 109 -9.24 -0.78 -5.97
CA GLY A 109 -9.36 0.40 -6.84
C GLY A 109 -8.08 1.24 -6.91
N GLY A 110 -7.03 0.89 -6.16
CA GLY A 110 -5.75 1.60 -6.08
C GLY A 110 -4.83 0.95 -5.04
N THR A 111 -3.69 1.58 -4.75
CA THR A 111 -2.64 1.09 -3.86
C THR A 111 -1.80 -0.05 -4.41
N MET A 112 -0.72 -0.35 -3.72
CA MET A 112 0.20 -1.46 -3.99
C MET A 112 -0.12 -2.72 -3.18
N PHE A 113 -1.29 -2.78 -2.54
CA PHE A 113 -1.70 -3.89 -1.70
C PHE A 113 -3.06 -4.43 -2.16
N ALA A 114 -3.22 -5.75 -2.05
CA ALA A 114 -4.50 -6.42 -2.20
C ALA A 114 -4.83 -7.19 -0.93
N TRP A 115 -6.01 -6.95 -0.37
CA TRP A 115 -6.56 -7.72 0.72
C TRP A 115 -7.35 -8.89 0.14
N ALA A 116 -6.99 -10.07 0.59
CA ALA A 116 -7.64 -11.31 0.20
C ALA A 116 -8.26 -11.97 1.42
N ARG A 117 -9.55 -12.22 1.40
CA ARG A 117 -10.18 -13.03 2.43
C ARG A 117 -9.66 -14.46 2.33
N ILE A 118 -9.36 -15.07 3.47
CA ILE A 118 -8.94 -16.47 3.53
C ILE A 118 -10.05 -17.33 2.92
N PRO A 119 -9.75 -18.21 1.95
CA PRO A 119 -10.75 -19.08 1.32
C PRO A 119 -11.45 -19.98 2.34
N GLU A 120 -12.73 -20.28 2.10
CA GLU A 120 -13.56 -21.08 3.01
C GLU A 120 -12.88 -22.34 3.57
N PRO A 121 -12.21 -23.19 2.77
CA PRO A 121 -11.59 -24.41 3.29
C PRO A 121 -10.46 -24.18 4.29
N TYR A 122 -9.93 -22.94 4.36
CA TYR A 122 -8.79 -22.58 5.21
C TYR A 122 -9.14 -21.51 6.25
N ARG A 123 -10.40 -21.09 6.34
CA ARG A 123 -10.82 -19.95 7.19
C ARG A 123 -10.56 -20.17 8.67
N ASP A 124 -10.72 -21.40 9.14
CA ASP A 124 -10.55 -21.75 10.56
C ASP A 124 -9.08 -21.68 11.03
N MET A 125 -8.12 -21.62 10.11
CA MET A 125 -6.70 -21.42 10.43
C MET A 125 -6.39 -20.03 11.02
N GLY A 126 -7.17 -19.01 10.65
CA GLY A 126 -6.81 -17.62 10.92
C GLY A 126 -5.62 -17.16 10.07
N SER A 127 -5.30 -15.88 10.15
CA SER A 127 -4.37 -15.25 9.18
C SER A 127 -2.90 -15.64 9.38
N ILE A 128 -2.46 -15.95 10.59
CA ILE A 128 -1.05 -16.32 10.86
C ILE A 128 -0.78 -17.72 10.33
N GLU A 129 -1.60 -18.69 10.72
CA GLU A 129 -1.41 -20.08 10.31
C GLU A 129 -1.59 -20.22 8.78
N PHE A 130 -2.58 -19.54 8.21
CA PHE A 130 -2.77 -19.53 6.77
C PHE A 130 -1.59 -18.87 6.03
N ALA A 131 -1.03 -17.76 6.52
CA ALA A 131 0.16 -17.17 5.93
C ALA A 131 1.38 -18.10 6.00
N THR A 132 1.53 -18.84 7.09
CA THR A 132 2.57 -19.88 7.26
C THR A 132 2.37 -21.00 6.26
N HIS A 133 1.15 -21.52 6.13
CA HIS A 133 0.78 -22.54 5.14
C HIS A 133 1.12 -22.10 3.70
N LEU A 134 0.86 -20.82 3.36
CA LEU A 134 1.22 -20.30 2.03
C LEU A 134 2.73 -20.27 1.78
N VAL A 135 3.54 -20.04 2.80
CA VAL A 135 5.01 -20.10 2.68
C VAL A 135 5.46 -21.53 2.49
N GLU A 136 4.97 -22.45 3.31
CA GLU A 136 5.42 -23.86 3.35
C GLU A 136 4.96 -24.65 2.13
N GLU A 137 3.71 -24.49 1.69
CA GLU A 137 3.10 -25.32 0.64
C GLU A 137 3.05 -24.63 -0.73
N CYS A 138 3.15 -23.30 -0.76
CA CYS A 138 2.96 -22.52 -2.00
C CYS A 138 4.20 -21.71 -2.42
N ASP A 139 5.22 -21.61 -1.58
CA ASP A 139 6.37 -20.70 -1.76
C ASP A 139 5.94 -19.21 -1.90
N VAL A 140 4.87 -18.82 -1.20
CA VAL A 140 4.28 -17.47 -1.29
C VAL A 140 4.21 -16.82 0.08
N ALA A 141 4.95 -15.71 0.24
CA ALA A 141 4.90 -14.90 1.46
C ALA A 141 3.84 -13.79 1.36
N VAL A 142 2.97 -13.73 2.34
CA VAL A 142 1.95 -12.67 2.51
C VAL A 142 1.99 -12.10 3.93
N SER A 143 1.40 -10.94 4.14
CA SER A 143 1.24 -10.41 5.51
C SER A 143 -0.03 -10.96 6.13
N PRO A 144 0.01 -11.58 7.33
CA PRO A 144 -1.20 -11.97 8.04
C PRO A 144 -1.99 -10.73 8.46
N GLY A 145 -3.30 -10.77 8.24
CA GLY A 145 -4.14 -9.60 8.43
C GLY A 145 -4.30 -9.18 9.88
N VAL A 146 -4.19 -10.11 10.84
CA VAL A 146 -4.22 -9.79 12.29
C VAL A 146 -3.11 -8.82 12.69
N GLY A 147 -2.00 -8.76 11.97
CA GLY A 147 -0.93 -7.78 12.18
C GLY A 147 -1.38 -6.32 11.96
N PHE A 148 -2.55 -6.09 11.38
CA PHE A 148 -3.16 -4.78 11.16
C PHE A 148 -4.36 -4.51 12.10
N GLY A 149 -4.62 -5.40 13.04
CA GLY A 149 -5.69 -5.32 14.02
C GLY A 149 -6.56 -6.58 14.04
N PRO A 150 -7.32 -6.80 15.13
CA PRO A 150 -8.07 -8.04 15.34
C PRO A 150 -9.10 -8.33 14.25
N GLY A 151 -9.69 -7.31 13.64
CA GLY A 151 -10.63 -7.48 12.52
C GLY A 151 -9.97 -7.94 11.21
N GLY A 152 -8.64 -8.06 11.16
CA GLY A 152 -7.89 -8.53 10.00
C GLY A 152 -7.66 -10.04 9.95
N ASP A 153 -8.01 -10.79 11.00
CA ASP A 153 -7.64 -12.21 11.11
C ASP A 153 -8.29 -13.14 10.07
N GLU A 154 -9.35 -12.67 9.41
CA GLU A 154 -9.96 -13.39 8.28
C GLU A 154 -9.28 -13.08 6.92
N PHE A 155 -8.20 -12.31 6.90
CA PHE A 155 -7.59 -11.82 5.67
C PHE A 155 -6.08 -12.02 5.66
N VAL A 156 -5.53 -12.09 4.45
CA VAL A 156 -4.10 -11.89 4.19
C VAL A 156 -3.91 -10.72 3.21
N ARG A 157 -2.76 -10.04 3.31
CA ARG A 157 -2.43 -8.92 2.45
C ARG A 157 -1.29 -9.26 1.51
N PHE A 158 -1.56 -9.25 0.22
CA PHE A 158 -0.54 -9.30 -0.83
C PHE A 158 0.11 -7.93 -1.04
N ALA A 159 1.41 -7.91 -1.27
CA ALA A 159 2.14 -6.72 -1.72
C ALA A 159 2.51 -6.87 -3.21
N LEU A 160 2.11 -5.90 -4.03
CA LEU A 160 2.33 -5.89 -5.49
C LEU A 160 3.71 -5.31 -5.85
N ILE A 161 4.73 -5.63 -5.05
CA ILE A 161 6.09 -5.09 -5.21
C ILE A 161 6.90 -5.84 -6.28
N GLU A 162 6.51 -7.07 -6.57
CA GLU A 162 7.13 -7.91 -7.59
C GLU A 162 6.52 -7.67 -8.98
N ASN A 163 7.27 -8.01 -10.03
CA ASN A 163 6.79 -7.89 -11.41
C ASN A 163 5.75 -8.98 -11.74
N GLU A 164 5.05 -8.82 -12.85
CA GLU A 164 3.94 -9.69 -13.29
C GLU A 164 4.39 -11.15 -13.49
N HIS A 165 5.65 -11.38 -13.91
CA HIS A 165 6.19 -12.72 -14.06
C HIS A 165 6.32 -13.44 -12.71
N ARG A 166 6.81 -12.74 -11.67
CA ARG A 166 6.91 -13.25 -10.30
C ARG A 166 5.53 -13.44 -9.69
N ILE A 167 4.60 -12.53 -9.94
CA ILE A 167 3.19 -12.69 -9.54
C ILE A 167 2.60 -13.95 -10.19
N GLY A 168 2.88 -14.19 -11.48
CA GLY A 168 2.47 -15.41 -12.16
C GLY A 168 3.09 -16.69 -11.56
N GLN A 169 4.33 -16.62 -11.07
CA GLN A 169 4.95 -17.72 -10.33
C GLN A 169 4.23 -17.98 -8.99
N ALA A 170 3.92 -16.92 -8.24
CA ALA A 170 3.17 -17.03 -6.99
C ALA A 170 1.80 -17.67 -7.22
N VAL A 171 1.05 -17.23 -8.23
CA VAL A 171 -0.26 -17.83 -8.57
C VAL A 171 -0.13 -19.33 -8.90
N ARG A 172 0.93 -19.75 -9.61
CA ARG A 172 1.19 -21.18 -9.86
C ARG A 172 1.52 -21.95 -8.58
N GLY A 173 2.26 -21.33 -7.64
CA GLY A 173 2.50 -21.89 -6.32
C GLY A 173 1.19 -22.10 -5.55
N LEU A 174 0.37 -21.05 -5.46
CA LEU A 174 -0.95 -21.10 -4.82
C LEU A 174 -1.83 -22.19 -5.43
N ARG A 175 -1.86 -22.32 -6.76
CA ARG A 175 -2.62 -23.39 -7.43
C ARG A 175 -2.17 -24.80 -7.04
N ARG A 176 -0.88 -25.00 -6.78
CA ARG A 176 -0.35 -26.33 -6.36
C ARG A 176 -0.64 -26.62 -4.90
N GLY A 177 -0.43 -25.63 -4.02
CA GLY A 177 -0.55 -25.83 -2.58
C GLY A 177 -1.96 -25.73 -2.03
N LEU A 178 -2.85 -24.96 -2.69
CA LEU A 178 -4.25 -24.81 -2.28
C LEU A 178 -5.13 -25.82 -3.03
N THR A 179 -5.13 -27.07 -2.60
CA THR A 179 -5.81 -28.19 -3.28
C THR A 179 -7.32 -28.21 -3.15
N ARG A 180 -7.92 -27.30 -2.38
CA ARG A 180 -9.36 -27.30 -2.04
C ARG A 180 -10.13 -26.08 -2.55
N LEU A 181 -9.60 -25.32 -3.50
CA LEU A 181 -10.24 -24.11 -4.00
C LEU A 181 -11.26 -24.35 -5.14
N GLY A 182 -11.46 -25.56 -5.57
CA GLY A 182 -12.45 -25.87 -6.61
C GLY A 182 -12.38 -27.28 -7.11
#